data_ab4cbebc064896d241b25d71a74884c6
#
_entry.id   ab4cbebc064896d241b25d71a74884c6
#
_cell.length_a   1.000
_cell.length_b   1.000
_cell.length_c   1.000
_cell.angle_alpha   90.00
_cell.angle_beta   90.00
_cell.angle_gamma   90.00
#
_symmetry.space_group_name_H-M   'P 1'
#
loop_
_entity.id
_entity.type
_entity.pdbx_description
1 polymer ?
#
loop_
_entity_poly.entity_id
_entity_poly.type
_entity_poly.pdbx_seq_one_letter_code
_entity_poly.pdbx_strand_id
1 'polypeptide(L)'
;MKIVLDTSILVRANEHSFGLARDLLINIVESEHRLLLSNEMLHELARVLRYPRFRAFFDLSETQVFNYVRFLRQSSEITALDPLVIAPIRDANDVIVMQTAIIGEADVLCTNDDDFFEKPARGYLSKLGIAVLSDISLLHRLRS
;
A
#
# COMPACT_ATOMS: atom_id res chain seq x y z
N MET A 1 -12.77 -5.60 5.78
CA MET A 1 -11.36 -6.05 5.92
C MET A 1 -10.44 -4.85 6.15
N LYS A 2 -9.36 -5.08 6.84
CA LYS A 2 -8.25 -4.13 6.93
C LYS A 2 -7.22 -4.47 5.86
N ILE A 3 -6.89 -3.51 5.03
CA ILE A 3 -6.10 -3.72 3.81
C ILE A 3 -4.92 -2.76 3.79
N VAL A 4 -3.72 -3.29 3.56
CA VAL A 4 -2.53 -2.51 3.24
C VAL A 4 -2.29 -2.60 1.73
N LEU A 5 -2.14 -1.46 1.08
CA LEU A 5 -1.69 -1.39 -0.31
C LEU A 5 -0.20 -1.01 -0.33
N ASP A 6 0.60 -1.82 -1.00
CA ASP A 6 2.03 -1.52 -1.18
C ASP A 6 2.23 -0.17 -1.86
N THR A 7 3.35 0.48 -1.56
CA THR A 7 3.67 1.80 -2.09
C THR A 7 3.66 1.84 -3.62
N SER A 8 4.11 0.78 -4.29
CA SER A 8 4.08 0.70 -5.75
C SER A 8 2.66 0.75 -6.33
N ILE A 9 1.69 0.17 -5.63
CA ILE A 9 0.28 0.25 -6.00
C ILE A 9 -0.25 1.66 -5.77
N LEU A 10 0.10 2.28 -4.63
CA LEU A 10 -0.31 3.64 -4.32
C LEU A 10 0.25 4.66 -5.34
N VAL A 11 1.47 4.45 -5.82
CA VAL A 11 2.04 5.29 -6.90
C VAL A 11 1.14 5.26 -8.13
N ARG A 12 0.68 4.08 -8.54
CA ARG A 12 -0.17 3.90 -9.72
C ARG A 12 -1.63 4.28 -9.48
N ALA A 13 -2.01 4.51 -8.24
CA ALA A 13 -3.39 4.85 -7.87
C ALA A 13 -3.62 6.36 -7.74
N ASN A 14 -2.67 7.21 -8.18
CA ASN A 14 -2.80 8.66 -8.10
C ASN A 14 -3.96 9.17 -8.97
N GLU A 15 -4.38 10.41 -8.74
CA GLU A 15 -5.56 11.00 -9.38
C GLU A 15 -5.46 11.14 -10.90
N HIS A 16 -4.26 11.13 -11.47
CA HIS A 16 -4.06 11.17 -12.93
C HIS A 16 -4.00 9.79 -13.58
N SER A 17 -4.21 8.74 -12.80
CA SER A 17 -4.19 7.37 -13.30
C SER A 17 -5.59 6.88 -13.63
N PHE A 18 -5.70 6.08 -14.70
CA PHE A 18 -6.94 5.41 -15.11
C PHE A 18 -6.65 3.93 -15.21
N GLY A 19 -6.51 3.26 -14.12
CA GLY A 19 -6.17 1.87 -14.17
C GLY A 19 -6.68 1.13 -12.96
N LEU A 20 -6.30 -0.13 -12.92
CA LEU A 20 -6.75 -1.06 -11.90
C LEU A 20 -6.38 -0.60 -10.49
N ALA A 21 -5.18 -0.02 -10.31
CA ALA A 21 -4.74 0.45 -9.01
C ALA A 21 -5.62 1.61 -8.50
N ARG A 22 -5.98 2.54 -9.38
CA ARG A 22 -6.90 3.64 -9.03
C ARG A 22 -8.28 3.11 -8.66
N ASP A 23 -8.82 2.20 -9.47
CA ASP A 23 -10.13 1.58 -9.20
C ASP A 23 -10.12 0.85 -7.86
N LEU A 24 -9.05 0.14 -7.57
CA LEU A 24 -8.89 -0.59 -6.31
C LEU A 24 -8.89 0.36 -5.11
N LEU A 25 -8.10 1.43 -5.16
CA LEU A 25 -8.04 2.41 -4.09
C LEU A 25 -9.41 3.03 -3.82
N ILE A 26 -10.09 3.50 -4.86
CA ILE A 26 -11.41 4.13 -4.73
C ILE A 26 -12.43 3.14 -4.16
N ASN A 27 -12.40 1.89 -4.64
CA ASN A 27 -13.28 0.85 -4.13
C ASN A 27 -13.10 0.64 -2.62
N ILE A 28 -11.86 0.59 -2.15
CA ILE A 28 -11.57 0.43 -0.72
C ILE A 28 -12.06 1.64 0.08
N VAL A 29 -11.70 2.85 -0.37
CA VAL A 29 -11.99 4.10 0.35
C VAL A 29 -13.48 4.38 0.42
N GLU A 30 -14.25 4.04 -0.60
CA GLU A 30 -15.69 4.26 -0.66
C GLU A 30 -16.51 3.13 -0.02
N SER A 31 -15.87 2.10 0.50
CA SER A 31 -16.52 0.93 1.10
C SER A 31 -16.39 0.93 2.62
N GLU A 32 -16.88 -0.13 3.25
CA GLU A 32 -16.68 -0.39 4.67
C GLU A 32 -15.29 -0.94 5.00
N HIS A 33 -14.49 -1.28 3.99
CA HIS A 33 -13.13 -1.73 4.21
C HIS A 33 -12.25 -0.59 4.70
N ARG A 34 -11.20 -0.92 5.43
CA ARG A 34 -10.29 0.05 6.01
C ARG A 34 -8.93 -0.04 5.34
N LEU A 35 -8.45 1.09 4.84
CA LEU A 35 -7.09 1.21 4.33
C LEU A 35 -6.15 1.46 5.51
N LEU A 36 -5.11 0.64 5.65
CA LEU A 36 -4.07 0.82 6.65
C LEU A 36 -2.81 1.35 5.98
N LEU A 37 -2.27 2.43 6.48
CA LEU A 37 -1.00 3.00 6.03
C LEU A 37 -0.17 3.38 7.26
N SER A 38 1.08 3.75 7.03
CA SER A 38 1.96 4.34 8.04
C SER A 38 2.51 5.66 7.52
N ASN A 39 2.99 6.51 8.42
CA ASN A 39 3.63 7.77 8.02
C ASN A 39 4.87 7.50 7.15
N GLU A 40 5.60 6.45 7.45
CA GLU A 40 6.77 6.04 6.68
C GLU A 40 6.40 5.66 5.24
N MET A 41 5.28 4.96 5.05
CA MET A 41 4.78 4.66 3.70
C MET A 41 4.39 5.93 2.95
N LEU A 42 3.72 6.87 3.60
CA LEU A 42 3.32 8.14 2.98
C LEU A 42 4.54 8.99 2.62
N HIS A 43 5.57 8.97 3.44
CA HIS A 43 6.85 9.65 3.15
C HIS A 43 7.52 9.08 1.91
N GLU A 44 7.60 7.76 1.83
CA GLU A 44 8.16 7.06 0.66
C GLU A 44 7.35 7.35 -0.60
N LEU A 45 6.05 7.31 -0.51
CA LEU A 45 5.16 7.63 -1.64
C LEU A 45 5.41 9.04 -2.16
N ALA A 46 5.46 10.04 -1.26
CA ALA A 46 5.73 11.43 -1.65
C ALA A 46 7.08 11.57 -2.32
N ARG A 47 8.11 10.88 -1.80
CA ARG A 47 9.46 10.88 -2.38
C ARG A 47 9.47 10.29 -3.79
N VAL A 48 8.82 9.14 -3.97
CA VAL A 48 8.79 8.43 -5.26
C VAL A 48 8.01 9.24 -6.31
N LEU A 49 6.88 9.83 -5.95
CA LEU A 49 6.09 10.63 -6.87
C LEU A 49 6.81 11.90 -7.34
N ARG A 50 7.84 12.35 -6.60
CA ARG A 50 8.68 13.48 -6.99
C ARG A 50 9.84 13.11 -7.89
N TYR A 51 10.11 11.83 -8.13
CA TYR A 51 11.13 11.44 -9.09
C TYR A 51 10.77 11.96 -10.47
N PRO A 52 11.74 12.54 -11.23
CA PRO A 52 11.44 13.15 -12.53
C PRO A 52 10.69 12.23 -13.48
N ARG A 53 11.01 10.94 -13.46
CA ARG A 53 10.36 9.92 -14.27
C ARG A 53 8.86 9.83 -14.00
N PHE A 54 8.46 9.80 -12.73
CA PHE A 54 7.05 9.69 -12.34
C PHE A 54 6.30 11.00 -12.51
N ARG A 55 6.94 12.12 -12.21
CA ARG A 55 6.34 13.44 -12.44
C ARG A 55 6.01 13.65 -13.90
N ALA A 56 6.93 13.27 -14.80
CA ALA A 56 6.71 13.37 -16.25
C ALA A 56 5.60 12.41 -16.71
N PHE A 57 5.64 11.15 -16.22
CA PHE A 57 4.69 10.14 -16.65
C PHE A 57 3.26 10.45 -16.22
N PHE A 58 3.06 10.87 -14.96
CA PHE A 58 1.73 11.18 -14.43
C PHE A 58 1.34 12.66 -14.52
N ASP A 59 2.26 13.52 -14.94
CA ASP A 59 2.04 14.97 -15.02
C ASP A 59 1.51 15.55 -13.70
N LEU A 60 2.16 15.20 -12.58
CA LEU A 60 1.79 15.65 -11.25
C LEU A 60 2.56 16.91 -10.84
N SER A 61 1.85 17.94 -10.41
CA SER A 61 2.43 19.10 -9.75
C SER A 61 2.74 18.79 -8.28
N GLU A 62 3.55 19.65 -7.65
CA GLU A 62 3.80 19.55 -6.19
C GLU A 62 2.50 19.61 -5.39
N THR A 63 1.60 20.50 -5.77
CA THR A 63 0.30 20.62 -5.10
C THR A 63 -0.52 19.34 -5.24
N GLN A 64 -0.49 18.69 -6.39
CA GLN A 64 -1.21 17.45 -6.61
C GLN A 64 -0.60 16.29 -5.81
N VAL A 65 0.72 16.22 -5.72
CA VAL A 65 1.40 15.24 -4.84
C VAL A 65 0.98 15.46 -3.38
N PHE A 66 1.04 16.69 -2.92
CA PHE A 66 0.63 17.04 -1.55
C PHE A 66 -0.82 16.65 -1.28
N ASN A 67 -1.73 16.99 -2.20
CA ASN A 67 -3.16 16.72 -2.04
C ASN A 67 -3.45 15.21 -2.05
N TYR A 68 -2.75 14.44 -2.86
CA TYR A 68 -2.91 12.99 -2.89
C TYR A 68 -2.46 12.35 -1.58
N VAL A 69 -1.29 12.72 -1.07
CA VAL A 69 -0.78 12.21 0.20
C VAL A 69 -1.74 12.58 1.34
N ARG A 70 -2.24 13.81 1.35
CA ARG A 70 -3.22 14.27 2.34
C ARG A 70 -4.53 13.47 2.26
N PHE A 71 -5.02 13.21 1.04
CA PHE A 71 -6.20 12.38 0.82
C PHE A 71 -6.01 10.98 1.42
N LEU A 72 -4.87 10.35 1.16
CA LEU A 72 -4.57 9.03 1.71
C LEU A 72 -4.50 9.05 3.23
N ARG A 73 -3.87 10.07 3.81
CA ARG A 73 -3.80 10.23 5.26
C ARG A 73 -5.19 10.34 5.89
N GLN A 74 -6.07 11.09 5.27
CA GLN A 74 -7.44 11.30 5.78
C GLN A 74 -8.34 10.08 5.55
N SER A 75 -8.04 9.27 4.55
CA SER A 75 -8.86 8.12 4.15
C SER A 75 -8.38 6.79 4.74
N SER A 76 -7.33 6.80 5.56
CA SER A 76 -6.73 5.59 6.11
C SER A 76 -6.62 5.65 7.63
N GLU A 77 -6.40 4.47 8.22
CA GLU A 77 -5.93 4.37 9.59
C GLU A 77 -4.41 4.40 9.58
N ILE A 78 -3.81 5.32 10.31
CA ILE A 78 -2.35 5.44 10.39
C ILE A 78 -1.83 4.56 11.52
N THR A 79 -1.01 3.59 11.14
CA THR A 79 -0.36 2.66 12.07
C THR A 79 0.99 3.21 12.50
N ALA A 80 1.20 3.35 13.80
CA ALA A 80 2.51 3.72 14.35
C ALA A 80 3.42 2.49 14.31
N LEU A 81 4.59 2.62 13.68
CA LEU A 81 5.52 1.51 13.52
C LEU A 81 6.45 1.37 14.72
N ASP A 82 6.82 0.13 15.01
CA ASP A 82 7.85 -0.26 15.96
C ASP A 82 8.97 -0.95 15.17
N PRO A 83 10.18 -0.36 15.11
CA PRO A 83 11.30 -0.95 14.36
C PRO A 83 11.73 -2.33 14.87
N LEU A 84 11.35 -2.70 16.09
CA LEU A 84 11.70 -4.00 16.68
C LEU A 84 10.78 -5.14 16.20
N VAL A 85 9.68 -4.83 15.53
CA VAL A 85 8.79 -5.84 14.99
C VAL A 85 9.47 -6.54 13.81
N ILE A 86 9.55 -7.87 13.91
CA ILE A 86 10.21 -8.68 12.87
C ILE A 86 9.39 -8.67 11.59
N ALA A 87 10.06 -8.37 10.49
CA ALA A 87 9.49 -8.40 9.14
C ALA A 87 10.51 -9.09 8.22
N PRO A 88 10.37 -10.42 7.97
CA PRO A 88 11.38 -11.18 7.24
C PRO A 88 11.30 -10.95 5.73
N ILE A 89 11.79 -9.81 5.29
CA ILE A 89 11.91 -9.41 3.89
C ILE A 89 13.14 -8.51 3.77
N ARG A 90 13.80 -8.49 2.60
CA ARG A 90 15.11 -7.85 2.43
C ARG A 90 15.08 -6.35 2.27
N ASP A 91 14.21 -5.87 1.41
CA ASP A 91 14.17 -4.45 1.05
C ASP A 91 13.65 -3.62 2.21
N ALA A 92 14.33 -2.51 2.53
CA ALA A 92 13.97 -1.66 3.66
C ALA A 92 12.56 -1.05 3.53
N ASN A 93 12.14 -0.70 2.32
CA ASN A 93 10.79 -0.16 2.09
C ASN A 93 9.74 -1.24 2.23
N ASP A 94 10.04 -2.47 1.81
CA ASP A 94 9.15 -3.62 1.98
C ASP A 94 9.01 -3.98 3.46
N VAL A 95 10.07 -3.84 4.25
CA VAL A 95 10.01 -4.00 5.71
C VAL A 95 8.96 -3.07 6.32
N ILE A 96 8.94 -1.81 5.90
CA ILE A 96 7.98 -0.81 6.38
C ILE A 96 6.54 -1.23 6.05
N VAL A 97 6.30 -1.68 4.82
CA VAL A 97 4.99 -2.16 4.37
C VAL A 97 4.55 -3.38 5.18
N MET A 98 5.46 -4.32 5.36
CA MET A 98 5.19 -5.54 6.13
C MET A 98 4.90 -5.25 7.60
N GLN A 99 5.69 -4.38 8.23
CA GLN A 99 5.44 -3.94 9.61
C GLN A 99 4.09 -3.25 9.76
N THR A 100 3.71 -2.42 8.79
CA THR A 100 2.39 -1.78 8.78
C THR A 100 1.27 -2.80 8.81
N ALA A 101 1.39 -3.85 7.99
CA ALA A 101 0.40 -4.93 7.96
C ALA A 101 0.36 -5.72 9.27
N ILE A 102 1.52 -6.03 9.82
CA ILE A 102 1.62 -6.84 11.06
C ILE A 102 1.08 -6.05 12.25
N ILE A 103 1.57 -4.84 12.46
CA ILE A 103 1.19 -4.02 13.62
C ILE A 103 -0.27 -3.59 13.53
N GLY A 104 -0.72 -3.26 12.33
CA GLY A 104 -2.11 -2.86 12.09
C GLY A 104 -3.09 -4.04 12.06
N GLU A 105 -2.59 -5.26 12.19
CA GLU A 105 -3.42 -6.47 12.13
C GLU A 105 -4.26 -6.54 10.86
N ALA A 106 -3.61 -6.34 9.72
CA ALA A 106 -4.27 -6.38 8.42
C ALA A 106 -4.83 -7.76 8.11
N ASP A 107 -5.92 -7.79 7.36
CA ASP A 107 -6.43 -9.03 6.77
C ASP A 107 -5.73 -9.34 5.45
N VAL A 108 -5.38 -8.29 4.69
CA VAL A 108 -4.76 -8.42 3.38
C VAL A 108 -3.60 -7.43 3.25
N LEU A 109 -2.48 -7.91 2.72
CA LEU A 109 -1.41 -7.09 2.17
C LEU A 109 -1.44 -7.24 0.66
N CYS A 110 -1.73 -6.15 -0.03
CA CYS A 110 -1.87 -6.14 -1.48
C CYS A 110 -0.60 -5.60 -2.13
N THR A 111 0.02 -6.41 -2.95
CA THR A 111 1.28 -6.08 -3.62
C THR A 111 1.41 -6.89 -4.91
N ASN A 112 2.23 -6.37 -5.84
CA ASN A 112 2.65 -7.13 -7.02
C ASN A 112 4.13 -7.48 -6.98
N ASP A 113 4.81 -7.22 -5.86
CA ASP A 113 6.22 -7.55 -5.67
C ASP A 113 6.36 -9.03 -5.32
N ASP A 114 7.13 -9.77 -6.12
CA ASP A 114 7.36 -11.20 -5.97
C ASP A 114 7.91 -11.57 -4.58
N ASP A 115 8.70 -10.70 -3.97
CA ASP A 115 9.33 -10.96 -2.67
C ASP A 115 8.30 -11.22 -1.57
N PHE A 116 7.11 -10.65 -1.65
CA PHE A 116 6.05 -10.91 -0.70
C PHE A 116 5.34 -12.24 -0.92
N PHE A 117 5.40 -12.78 -2.13
CA PHE A 117 4.77 -14.06 -2.48
C PHE A 117 5.67 -15.26 -2.22
N GLU A 118 6.94 -15.03 -1.91
CA GLU A 118 7.94 -16.06 -1.67
C GLU A 118 8.22 -16.22 -0.17
N LYS A 119 8.85 -17.33 0.17
CA LYS A 119 9.33 -17.55 1.54
C LYS A 119 10.56 -16.68 1.80
N PRO A 120 10.74 -16.19 3.01
CA PRO A 120 9.96 -16.47 4.23
C PRO A 120 8.73 -15.54 4.40
N ALA A 121 8.63 -14.44 3.65
CA ALA A 121 7.61 -13.39 3.87
C ALA A 121 6.18 -13.94 3.85
N ARG A 122 5.82 -14.66 2.79
CA ARG A 122 4.45 -15.17 2.63
C ARG A 122 4.04 -16.11 3.76
N GLY A 123 4.91 -17.03 4.12
CA GLY A 123 4.63 -17.99 5.21
C GLY A 123 4.49 -17.31 6.56
N TYR A 124 5.34 -16.33 6.82
CA TYR A 124 5.29 -15.56 8.06
C TYR A 124 3.98 -14.76 8.18
N LEU A 125 3.58 -14.08 7.12
CA LEU A 125 2.32 -13.33 7.09
C LEU A 125 1.11 -14.25 7.20
N SER A 126 1.14 -15.40 6.52
CA SER A 126 0.07 -16.38 6.58
C SER A 126 -0.16 -16.88 8.01
N LYS A 127 0.90 -17.12 8.78
CA LYS A 127 0.79 -17.53 10.18
C LYS A 127 0.11 -16.48 11.06
N LEU A 128 0.20 -15.22 10.66
CA LEU A 128 -0.45 -14.11 11.37
C LEU A 128 -1.85 -13.82 10.84
N GLY A 129 -2.35 -14.64 9.91
CA GLY A 129 -3.68 -14.46 9.35
C GLY A 129 -3.76 -13.38 8.26
N ILE A 130 -2.61 -12.98 7.69
CA ILE A 130 -2.54 -11.95 6.66
C ILE A 130 -2.37 -12.61 5.30
N ALA A 131 -3.35 -12.42 4.41
CA ALA A 131 -3.28 -12.90 3.03
C ALA A 131 -2.48 -11.92 2.17
N VAL A 132 -1.58 -12.45 1.35
CA VAL A 132 -0.86 -11.66 0.34
C VAL A 132 -1.58 -11.83 -0.98
N LEU A 133 -2.09 -10.74 -1.55
CA LEU A 133 -2.86 -10.74 -2.80
C LEU A 133 -2.29 -9.73 -3.78
N SER A 134 -2.34 -10.06 -5.07
CA SER A 134 -2.10 -9.09 -6.13
C SER A 134 -3.25 -8.09 -6.23
N ASP A 135 -3.03 -6.99 -6.94
CA ASP A 135 -4.07 -6.00 -7.18
C ASP A 135 -5.28 -6.59 -7.91
N ILE A 136 -5.04 -7.41 -8.92
CA ILE A 136 -6.12 -8.08 -9.67
C ILE A 136 -6.92 -9.00 -8.74
N SER A 137 -6.23 -9.82 -7.96
CA SER A 137 -6.88 -10.76 -7.05
C SER A 137 -7.70 -10.05 -5.99
N LEU A 138 -7.19 -8.97 -5.43
CA LEU A 138 -7.92 -8.20 -4.43
C LEU A 138 -9.15 -7.52 -5.03
N LEU A 139 -9.00 -6.88 -6.19
CA LEU A 139 -10.13 -6.21 -6.85
C LEU A 139 -11.24 -7.21 -7.18
N HIS A 140 -10.87 -8.38 -7.68
CA HIS A 140 -11.81 -9.47 -7.94
C HIS A 140 -12.57 -9.89 -6.67
N ARG A 141 -11.83 -10.05 -5.56
CA ARG A 141 -12.41 -10.42 -4.27
C ARG A 141 -13.37 -9.36 -3.73
N LEU A 142 -13.05 -8.09 -3.90
CA LEU A 142 -13.89 -6.98 -3.44
C LEU A 142 -15.20 -6.85 -4.24
N ARG A 143 -15.20 -7.31 -5.49
CA ARG A 143 -16.36 -7.28 -6.38
C ARG A 143 -17.25 -8.51 -6.31
N SER A 144 -16.82 -9.55 -5.62
CA SER A 144 -17.58 -10.79 -5.49
C SER A 144 -18.57 -10.81 -4.34
#